data_9533cb2c3a4c129017c44716cf5de0e0
#
_entry.id   9533cb2c3a4c129017c44716cf5de0e0
#
_cell.length_a   1.000
_cell.length_b   1.000
_cell.length_c   1.000
_cell.angle_alpha   90.00
_cell.angle_beta   90.00
_cell.angle_gamma   90.00
#
_symmetry.space_group_name_H-M   'P 1'
#
loop_
_entity.id
_entity.type
_entity.pdbx_description
1 polymer ?
#
loop_
_entity_poly.entity_id
_entity_poly.type
_entity_poly.pdbx_seq_one_letter_code
_entity_poly.pdbx_strand_id
1 'polypeptide(L)'
;MNTVVQVKDKKFALYIHEDKIKARVKEVATKIDEDLRKKNPLFLVILNGSFMFAADLLRNINFPCEITFVKMSSYEGTSSTGEVKQLIGLNESVTGRTVVIVEDIIESGTTMKEMLRMLGEKKPREVFITSLFVKPGCLKVDLKIDYRCFDIEDDFIVGYGLDYNQEGRNLPHIYQVIE
;
A
#
# COMPACT_ATOMS: atom_id res chain seq x y z
N MET A 1 7.21 -15.98 -21.99
CA MET A 1 6.96 -14.79 -21.12
C MET A 1 8.11 -13.83 -21.32
N ASN A 2 7.84 -12.54 -21.50
CA ASN A 2 8.93 -11.57 -21.56
C ASN A 2 9.54 -11.44 -20.17
N THR A 3 10.78 -11.86 -20.04
CA THR A 3 11.56 -11.72 -18.79
C THR A 3 12.09 -10.30 -18.59
N VAL A 4 12.05 -9.48 -19.63
CA VAL A 4 12.44 -8.07 -19.63
C VAL A 4 11.35 -7.25 -20.29
N VAL A 5 11.00 -6.13 -19.70
CA VAL A 5 10.05 -5.14 -20.24
C VAL A 5 10.70 -3.78 -20.27
N GLN A 6 10.30 -2.95 -21.20
CA GLN A 6 10.68 -1.54 -21.26
C GLN A 6 9.50 -0.70 -20.78
N VAL A 7 9.77 0.20 -19.82
CA VAL A 7 8.83 1.21 -19.35
C VAL A 7 9.54 2.55 -19.52
N LYS A 8 9.04 3.38 -20.43
CA LYS A 8 9.68 4.63 -20.87
C LYS A 8 11.14 4.42 -21.30
N ASP A 9 12.07 5.06 -20.63
CA ASP A 9 13.50 5.08 -20.91
C ASP A 9 14.30 4.00 -20.16
N LYS A 10 13.62 3.18 -19.32
CA LYS A 10 14.28 2.16 -18.49
C LYS A 10 13.87 0.76 -18.86
N LYS A 11 14.79 -0.18 -18.66
CA LYS A 11 14.54 -1.62 -18.77
C LYS A 11 14.43 -2.26 -17.38
N PHE A 12 13.50 -3.21 -17.29
CA PHE A 12 13.16 -3.90 -16.06
C PHE A 12 13.14 -5.41 -16.32
N ALA A 13 13.79 -6.19 -15.47
CA ALA A 13 13.75 -7.64 -15.50
C ALA A 13 12.65 -8.17 -14.56
N LEU A 14 12.08 -9.33 -14.92
CA LEU A 14 11.11 -10.01 -14.06
C LEU A 14 11.72 -10.31 -12.69
N TYR A 15 11.09 -9.83 -11.64
CA TYR A 15 11.53 -9.99 -10.24
C TYR A 15 10.61 -10.93 -9.46
N ILE A 16 9.29 -10.66 -9.44
CA ILE A 16 8.32 -11.52 -8.75
C ILE A 16 7.17 -11.84 -9.71
N HIS A 17 6.93 -13.14 -9.92
CA HIS A 17 5.85 -13.62 -10.78
C HIS A 17 4.48 -13.39 -10.10
N GLU A 18 3.45 -13.09 -10.91
CA GLU A 18 2.08 -12.85 -10.48
C GLU A 18 1.51 -13.97 -9.60
N ASP A 19 1.77 -15.23 -9.93
CA ASP A 19 1.30 -16.36 -9.15
C ASP A 19 1.83 -16.35 -7.72
N LYS A 20 3.12 -15.98 -7.55
CA LYS A 20 3.74 -15.83 -6.23
C LYS A 20 3.10 -14.67 -5.44
N ILE A 21 2.80 -13.56 -6.14
CA ILE A 21 2.13 -12.42 -5.54
C ILE A 21 0.74 -12.83 -5.05
N LYS A 22 -0.07 -13.44 -5.92
CA LYS A 22 -1.44 -13.87 -5.60
C LYS A 22 -1.48 -14.89 -4.46
N ALA A 23 -0.56 -15.85 -4.44
CA ALA A 23 -0.45 -16.82 -3.36
C ALA A 23 -0.18 -16.11 -2.02
N ARG A 24 0.78 -15.19 -1.99
CA ARG A 24 1.14 -14.46 -0.77
C ARG A 24 0.04 -13.53 -0.30
N VAL A 25 -0.63 -12.83 -1.22
CA VAL A 25 -1.80 -11.98 -0.91
C VAL A 25 -2.92 -12.80 -0.28
N LYS A 26 -3.19 -14.01 -0.78
CA LYS A 26 -4.18 -14.92 -0.20
C LYS A 26 -3.81 -15.34 1.24
N GLU A 27 -2.55 -15.65 1.52
CA GLU A 27 -2.08 -15.97 2.88
C GLU A 27 -2.32 -14.80 3.84
N VAL A 28 -1.96 -13.59 3.41
CA VAL A 28 -2.15 -12.35 4.21
C VAL A 28 -3.64 -12.07 4.42
N ALA A 29 -4.47 -12.24 3.38
CA ALA A 29 -5.92 -12.09 3.50
C ALA A 29 -6.54 -13.08 4.50
N THR A 30 -6.07 -14.34 4.49
CA THR A 30 -6.51 -15.36 5.46
C THR A 30 -6.21 -14.92 6.89
N LYS A 31 -5.01 -14.40 7.13
CA LYS A 31 -4.62 -13.91 8.46
C LYS A 31 -5.46 -12.72 8.91
N ILE A 32 -5.70 -11.76 8.01
CA ILE A 32 -6.59 -10.61 8.28
C ILE A 32 -8.01 -11.10 8.59
N ASP A 33 -8.50 -12.09 7.85
CA ASP A 33 -9.83 -12.70 8.03
C ASP A 33 -9.96 -13.31 9.44
N GLU A 34 -8.96 -14.07 9.89
CA GLU A 34 -8.93 -14.68 11.22
C GLU A 34 -8.90 -13.63 12.33
N ASP A 35 -8.05 -12.61 12.20
CA ASP A 35 -7.78 -11.60 13.24
C ASP A 35 -8.92 -10.55 13.35
N LEU A 36 -9.52 -10.17 12.22
CA LEU A 36 -10.35 -8.96 12.13
C LEU A 36 -11.81 -9.17 11.75
N ARG A 37 -12.22 -10.39 11.38
CA ARG A 37 -13.61 -10.71 10.98
C ARG A 37 -14.68 -10.16 11.95
N LYS A 38 -14.43 -10.26 13.26
CA LYS A 38 -15.37 -9.83 14.31
C LYS A 38 -15.28 -8.34 14.63
N LYS A 39 -14.36 -7.62 14.01
CA LYS A 39 -14.08 -6.20 14.30
C LYS A 39 -14.73 -5.23 13.33
N ASN A 40 -15.39 -5.75 12.27
CA ASN A 40 -16.02 -4.95 11.21
C ASN A 40 -15.08 -3.83 10.68
N PRO A 41 -13.91 -4.18 10.12
CA PRO A 41 -12.92 -3.19 9.74
C PRO A 41 -13.36 -2.37 8.52
N LEU A 42 -12.97 -1.09 8.49
CA LEU A 42 -12.94 -0.26 7.31
C LEU A 42 -11.58 -0.40 6.63
N PHE A 43 -11.54 -0.89 5.39
CA PHE A 43 -10.32 -0.91 4.59
C PHE A 43 -10.11 0.45 3.92
N LEU A 44 -8.99 1.08 4.24
CA LEU A 44 -8.59 2.38 3.73
C LEU A 44 -7.45 2.18 2.74
N VAL A 45 -7.77 2.24 1.45
CA VAL A 45 -6.85 1.95 0.35
C VAL A 45 -6.17 3.21 -0.13
N ILE A 46 -4.83 3.26 -0.08
CA ILE A 46 -4.06 4.43 -0.50
C ILE A 46 -3.76 4.34 -1.99
N LEU A 47 -4.33 5.26 -2.76
CA LEU A 47 -4.13 5.34 -4.20
C LEU A 47 -2.87 6.15 -4.56
N ASN A 48 -2.22 5.86 -5.73
CA ASN A 48 -2.74 5.04 -6.82
C ASN A 48 -2.18 3.59 -6.82
N GLY A 49 -0.98 3.35 -6.30
CA GLY A 49 -0.23 2.10 -6.50
C GLY A 49 -0.91 0.86 -5.90
N SER A 50 -1.62 1.02 -4.78
CA SER A 50 -2.21 -0.10 -4.04
C SER A 50 -3.46 -0.73 -4.69
N PHE A 51 -3.98 -0.20 -5.82
CA PHE A 51 -5.27 -0.63 -6.36
C PHE A 51 -5.34 -2.11 -6.74
N MET A 52 -4.26 -2.68 -7.32
CA MET A 52 -4.23 -4.10 -7.69
C MET A 52 -4.10 -4.98 -6.45
N PHE A 53 -3.22 -4.61 -5.53
CA PHE A 53 -3.07 -5.30 -4.25
C PHE A 53 -4.39 -5.30 -3.46
N ALA A 54 -5.04 -4.15 -3.35
CA ALA A 54 -6.33 -4.03 -2.66
C ALA A 54 -7.40 -4.91 -3.31
N ALA A 55 -7.49 -4.94 -4.64
CA ALA A 55 -8.47 -5.75 -5.35
C ALA A 55 -8.27 -7.25 -5.06
N ASP A 56 -7.05 -7.74 -5.16
CA ASP A 56 -6.77 -9.16 -4.89
C ASP A 56 -6.87 -9.51 -3.39
N LEU A 57 -6.45 -8.61 -2.50
CA LEU A 57 -6.60 -8.79 -1.05
C LEU A 57 -8.07 -8.93 -0.65
N LEU A 58 -8.89 -7.95 -1.05
CA LEU A 58 -10.30 -7.87 -0.65
C LEU A 58 -11.15 -8.99 -1.25
N ARG A 59 -10.82 -9.49 -2.44
CA ARG A 59 -11.47 -10.67 -3.03
C ARG A 59 -11.21 -11.96 -2.25
N ASN A 60 -10.17 -12.00 -1.42
CA ASN A 60 -9.85 -13.13 -0.53
C ASN A 60 -10.32 -12.92 0.91
N ILE A 61 -10.96 -11.79 1.25
CA ILE A 61 -11.62 -11.56 2.55
C ILE A 61 -13.01 -12.20 2.50
N ASN A 62 -13.35 -13.04 3.50
CA ASN A 62 -14.58 -13.85 3.52
C ASN A 62 -15.66 -13.30 4.47
N PHE A 63 -15.65 -12.00 4.73
CA PHE A 63 -16.72 -11.31 5.47
C PHE A 63 -17.07 -9.99 4.78
N PRO A 64 -18.33 -9.51 4.90
CA PRO A 64 -18.69 -8.19 4.40
C PRO A 64 -17.86 -7.10 5.09
N CYS A 65 -17.26 -6.20 4.31
CA CYS A 65 -16.44 -5.12 4.82
C CYS A 65 -16.69 -3.83 4.03
N GLU A 66 -16.40 -2.71 4.67
CA GLU A 66 -16.44 -1.40 4.02
C GLU A 66 -15.05 -1.06 3.47
N ILE A 67 -15.04 -0.36 2.33
CA ILE A 67 -13.82 0.03 1.61
C ILE A 67 -13.92 1.50 1.26
N THR A 68 -12.87 2.25 1.55
CA THR A 68 -12.74 3.62 1.09
C THR A 68 -11.38 3.83 0.44
N PHE A 69 -11.32 4.77 -0.50
CA PHE A 69 -10.10 5.10 -1.24
C PHE A 69 -9.65 6.49 -0.86
N VAL A 70 -8.37 6.61 -0.55
CA VAL A 70 -7.76 7.87 -0.15
C VAL A 70 -6.50 8.14 -0.95
N LYS A 71 -6.14 9.40 -1.03
CA LYS A 71 -4.89 9.84 -1.63
C LYS A 71 -4.19 10.84 -0.70
N MET A 72 -2.89 10.62 -0.47
CA MET A 72 -2.04 11.62 0.17
C MET A 72 -1.58 12.61 -0.88
N SER A 73 -1.82 13.90 -0.67
CA SER A 73 -1.26 14.97 -1.49
C SER A 73 -0.36 15.87 -0.67
N SER A 74 0.76 16.28 -1.26
CA SER A 74 1.57 17.37 -0.73
C SER A 74 0.99 18.68 -1.24
N TYR A 75 0.76 19.63 -0.36
CA TYR A 75 0.42 21.00 -0.77
C TYR A 75 1.72 21.81 -0.76
N GLU A 76 2.18 22.24 -1.92
CA GLU A 76 3.23 23.24 -1.99
C GLU A 76 2.64 24.59 -1.62
N GLY A 77 2.69 24.92 -0.34
CA GLY A 77 2.31 26.25 0.14
C GLY A 77 3.37 27.27 -0.26
N THR A 78 2.94 28.48 -0.61
CA THR A 78 3.82 29.62 -0.96
C THR A 78 4.63 30.17 0.23
N SER A 79 4.58 29.55 1.40
CA SER A 79 5.37 29.91 2.58
C SER A 79 6.38 28.82 2.93
N SER A 80 7.61 29.25 3.16
CA SER A 80 8.86 28.49 3.33
C SER A 80 8.96 27.51 4.52
N THR A 81 7.87 26.96 5.03
CA THR A 81 7.88 26.10 6.21
C THR A 81 6.93 24.90 6.05
N GLY A 82 7.33 23.93 5.24
CA GLY A 82 6.81 22.59 5.35
C GLY A 82 5.65 22.24 4.41
N GLU A 83 5.78 21.07 3.82
CA GLU A 83 4.71 20.42 3.05
C GLU A 83 3.51 20.13 3.96
N VAL A 84 2.36 20.73 3.67
CA VAL A 84 1.10 20.32 4.30
C VAL A 84 0.58 19.10 3.56
N LYS A 85 0.64 17.94 4.18
CA LYS A 85 0.04 16.73 3.63
C LYS A 85 -1.44 16.70 3.98
N GLN A 86 -2.26 16.40 3.00
CA GLN A 86 -3.70 16.31 3.15
C GLN A 86 -4.20 14.95 2.67
N LEU A 87 -5.12 14.37 3.43
CA LEU A 87 -5.82 13.14 3.06
C LEU A 87 -7.07 13.50 2.25
N ILE A 88 -7.05 13.13 0.97
CA ILE A 88 -8.17 13.37 0.06
C ILE A 88 -8.96 12.07 -0.09
N GLY A 89 -10.30 12.14 -0.10
CA GLY A 89 -11.19 11.01 -0.37
C GLY A 89 -11.73 10.31 0.87
N LEU A 90 -11.30 10.65 2.07
CA LEU A 90 -11.87 10.08 3.30
C LEU A 90 -13.18 10.80 3.65
N ASN A 91 -14.28 10.25 3.18
CA ASN A 91 -15.62 10.76 3.44
C ASN A 91 -16.32 10.06 4.60
N GLU A 92 -15.88 8.84 4.95
CA GLU A 92 -16.43 8.03 6.01
C GLU A 92 -15.85 8.43 7.37
N SER A 93 -16.69 8.34 8.42
CA SER A 93 -16.19 8.49 9.77
C SER A 93 -15.37 7.28 10.19
N VAL A 94 -14.16 7.52 10.69
CA VAL A 94 -13.29 6.47 11.26
C VAL A 94 -13.38 6.44 12.80
N THR A 95 -14.11 7.36 13.41
CA THR A 95 -14.21 7.49 14.87
C THR A 95 -14.77 6.20 15.50
N GLY A 96 -14.02 5.63 16.43
CA GLY A 96 -14.39 4.40 17.14
C GLY A 96 -14.35 3.14 16.28
N ARG A 97 -13.86 3.20 15.04
CA ARG A 97 -13.79 2.07 14.10
C ARG A 97 -12.41 1.40 14.11
N THR A 98 -12.40 0.13 13.75
CA THR A 98 -11.18 -0.57 13.33
C THR A 98 -10.88 -0.18 11.89
N VAL A 99 -9.69 0.30 11.61
CA VAL A 99 -9.24 0.71 10.27
C VAL A 99 -8.09 -0.18 9.84
N VAL A 100 -8.10 -0.64 8.59
CA VAL A 100 -6.99 -1.36 7.95
C VAL A 100 -6.49 -0.52 6.78
N ILE A 101 -5.30 0.04 6.92
CA ILE A 101 -4.64 0.77 5.83
C ILE A 101 -4.06 -0.24 4.86
N VAL A 102 -4.33 -0.05 3.56
CA VAL A 102 -3.81 -0.89 2.46
C VAL A 102 -2.86 -0.05 1.62
N GLU A 103 -1.59 -0.45 1.60
CA GLU A 103 -0.49 0.26 0.92
C GLU A 103 0.24 -0.68 -0.04
N ASP A 104 0.73 -0.16 -1.15
CA ASP A 104 1.54 -0.93 -2.12
C ASP A 104 2.97 -1.13 -1.64
N ILE A 105 3.64 -0.07 -1.19
CA ILE A 105 5.03 -0.14 -0.74
C ILE A 105 5.31 0.84 0.40
N ILE A 106 5.98 0.34 1.43
CA ILE A 106 6.50 1.14 2.54
C ILE A 106 8.03 1.16 2.45
N GLU A 107 8.60 2.32 2.14
CA GLU A 107 10.05 2.54 2.08
C GLU A 107 10.54 3.19 3.38
N SER A 108 10.57 4.53 3.45
CA SER A 108 11.03 5.24 4.66
C SER A 108 10.06 5.18 5.84
N GLY A 109 8.80 4.88 5.59
CA GLY A 109 7.73 4.88 6.58
C GLY A 109 7.24 6.27 7.00
N THR A 110 7.88 7.35 6.53
CA THR A 110 7.53 8.73 6.94
C THR A 110 6.11 9.12 6.50
N THR A 111 5.70 8.76 5.29
CA THR A 111 4.34 8.99 4.79
C THR A 111 3.31 8.24 5.62
N MET A 112 3.60 6.98 5.97
CA MET A 112 2.72 6.16 6.79
C MET A 112 2.61 6.71 8.22
N LYS A 113 3.71 7.17 8.80
CA LYS A 113 3.69 7.82 10.13
C LYS A 113 2.81 9.07 10.13
N GLU A 114 2.87 9.88 9.09
CA GLU A 114 2.02 11.06 8.95
C GLU A 114 0.53 10.68 8.76
N MET A 115 0.25 9.63 7.97
CA MET A 115 -1.09 9.06 7.82
C MET A 115 -1.66 8.62 9.16
N LEU A 116 -0.88 7.90 9.97
CA LEU A 116 -1.30 7.48 11.30
C LEU A 116 -1.59 8.65 12.23
N ARG A 117 -0.78 9.73 12.16
CA ARG A 117 -1.02 10.96 12.91
C ARG A 117 -2.37 11.59 12.55
N MET A 118 -2.63 11.76 11.25
CA MET A 118 -3.87 12.36 10.73
C MET A 118 -5.10 11.51 11.06
N LEU A 119 -4.99 10.19 10.99
CA LEU A 119 -6.06 9.28 11.40
C LEU A 119 -6.28 9.31 12.92
N GLY A 120 -5.21 9.41 13.71
CA GLY A 120 -5.28 9.50 15.17
C GLY A 120 -6.11 10.69 15.66
N GLU A 121 -6.06 11.82 14.97
CA GLU A 121 -6.90 13.02 15.26
C GLU A 121 -8.40 12.72 15.11
N LYS A 122 -8.76 11.75 14.27
CA LYS A 122 -10.13 11.30 14.04
C LYS A 122 -10.59 10.20 15.01
N LYS A 123 -9.74 9.81 15.97
CA LYS A 123 -10.03 8.88 17.07
C LYS A 123 -10.58 7.52 16.61
N PRO A 124 -9.90 6.79 15.72
CA PRO A 124 -10.24 5.39 15.46
C PRO A 124 -10.05 4.56 16.72
N ARG A 125 -10.71 3.40 16.81
CA ARG A 125 -10.51 2.46 17.93
C ARG A 125 -9.15 1.79 17.86
N GLU A 126 -8.77 1.36 16.66
CA GLU A 126 -7.48 0.74 16.34
C GLU A 126 -7.18 0.90 14.85
N VAL A 127 -5.90 0.91 14.51
CA VAL A 127 -5.44 0.99 13.12
C VAL A 127 -4.43 -0.12 12.89
N PHE A 128 -4.64 -0.88 11.83
CA PHE A 128 -3.73 -1.91 11.31
C PHE A 128 -3.15 -1.44 9.97
N ILE A 129 -1.94 -1.90 9.66
CA ILE A 129 -1.29 -1.62 8.39
C ILE A 129 -1.06 -2.93 7.65
N THR A 130 -1.53 -3.00 6.40
CA THR A 130 -1.15 -4.05 5.45
C THR A 130 -0.40 -3.45 4.27
N SER A 131 0.71 -4.07 3.86
CA SER A 131 1.53 -3.63 2.73
C SER A 131 1.92 -4.79 1.83
N LEU A 132 1.90 -4.55 0.52
CA LEU A 132 2.39 -5.53 -0.44
C LEU A 132 3.91 -5.66 -0.34
N PHE A 133 4.62 -4.52 -0.32
CA PHE A 133 6.07 -4.47 -0.17
C PHE A 133 6.49 -3.63 1.02
N VAL A 134 7.56 -4.06 1.65
CA VAL A 134 8.27 -3.29 2.69
C VAL A 134 9.75 -3.33 2.35
N LYS A 135 10.45 -2.21 2.51
CA LYS A 135 11.92 -2.10 2.45
C LYS A 135 12.46 -1.90 3.86
N PRO A 136 12.73 -2.97 4.62
CA PRO A 136 13.11 -2.85 6.04
C PRO A 136 14.38 -2.04 6.24
N GLY A 137 15.36 -2.16 5.32
CA GLY A 137 16.61 -1.40 5.35
C GLY A 137 16.47 0.10 5.09
N CYS A 138 15.33 0.56 4.56
CA CYS A 138 15.06 1.96 4.24
C CYS A 138 14.21 2.67 5.30
N LEU A 139 13.66 1.94 6.28
CA LEU A 139 12.81 2.51 7.32
C LEU A 139 13.59 3.53 8.17
N LYS A 140 13.06 4.75 8.26
CA LYS A 140 13.62 5.86 9.04
C LYS A 140 12.82 6.14 10.32
N VAL A 141 11.70 5.45 10.49
CA VAL A 141 10.80 5.61 11.62
C VAL A 141 10.44 4.25 12.19
N ASP A 142 10.19 4.19 13.48
CA ASP A 142 9.60 3.00 14.10
C ASP A 142 8.15 2.90 13.65
N LEU A 143 7.84 1.82 12.94
CA LEU A 143 6.55 1.57 12.34
C LEU A 143 6.18 0.09 12.45
N LYS A 144 5.10 -0.18 13.16
CA LYS A 144 4.52 -1.53 13.21
C LYS A 144 3.69 -1.77 11.94
N ILE A 145 4.14 -2.70 11.10
CA ILE A 145 3.40 -3.19 9.95
C ILE A 145 2.81 -4.54 10.31
N ASP A 146 1.48 -4.61 10.46
CA ASP A 146 0.79 -5.79 11.02
C ASP A 146 0.75 -6.95 10.03
N TYR A 147 0.53 -6.65 8.75
CA TYR A 147 0.42 -7.63 7.67
C TYR A 147 1.25 -7.21 6.48
N ARG A 148 2.29 -7.96 6.15
CA ARG A 148 3.17 -7.67 5.01
C ARG A 148 3.32 -8.88 4.10
N CYS A 149 3.29 -8.63 2.79
CA CYS A 149 3.46 -9.71 1.83
C CYS A 149 4.93 -10.01 1.59
N PHE A 150 5.74 -9.00 1.24
CA PHE A 150 7.14 -9.19 0.87
C PHE A 150 8.04 -8.16 1.52
N ASP A 151 9.17 -8.60 2.06
CA ASP A 151 10.31 -7.76 2.35
C ASP A 151 11.23 -7.75 1.13
N ILE A 152 11.64 -6.56 0.66
CA ILE A 152 12.54 -6.38 -0.48
C ILE A 152 13.67 -5.43 -0.11
N GLU A 153 14.76 -5.49 -0.87
CA GLU A 153 15.88 -4.55 -0.75
C GLU A 153 15.51 -3.19 -1.34
N ASP A 154 16.46 -2.24 -1.35
CA ASP A 154 16.23 -0.91 -1.91
C ASP A 154 16.29 -0.91 -3.44
N ASP A 155 15.44 -1.72 -4.02
CA ASP A 155 15.29 -1.87 -5.47
C ASP A 155 14.20 -0.95 -6.00
N PHE A 156 14.40 -0.43 -7.23
CA PHE A 156 13.35 0.26 -7.94
C PHE A 156 12.53 -0.74 -8.77
N ILE A 157 11.25 -0.83 -8.45
CA ILE A 157 10.34 -1.84 -9.02
C ILE A 157 9.11 -1.20 -9.66
N VAL A 158 8.55 -1.88 -10.66
CA VAL A 158 7.31 -1.51 -11.34
C VAL A 158 6.42 -2.72 -11.56
N GLY A 159 5.16 -2.50 -11.83
CA GLY A 159 4.15 -3.53 -12.09
C GLY A 159 3.22 -3.74 -10.90
N TYR A 160 2.17 -4.50 -11.13
CA TYR A 160 1.15 -4.84 -10.14
C TYR A 160 0.65 -3.62 -9.32
N GLY A 161 0.42 -2.50 -10.01
CA GLY A 161 -0.01 -1.24 -9.43
C GLY A 161 1.09 -0.17 -9.32
N LEU A 162 2.35 -0.57 -9.15
CA LEU A 162 3.49 0.34 -9.07
C LEU A 162 3.89 0.88 -10.44
N ASP A 163 4.38 2.11 -10.50
CA ASP A 163 4.68 2.80 -11.74
C ASP A 163 6.11 3.35 -11.82
N TYR A 164 6.47 3.66 -13.06
CA TYR A 164 7.53 4.59 -13.39
C TYR A 164 6.97 5.70 -14.28
N ASN A 165 6.93 6.94 -13.76
CA ASN A 165 6.38 8.10 -14.48
C ASN A 165 4.98 7.84 -15.07
N GLN A 166 4.06 7.30 -14.27
CA GLN A 166 2.66 6.95 -14.57
C GLN A 166 2.46 5.75 -15.49
N GLU A 167 3.50 5.05 -15.92
CA GLU A 167 3.40 3.84 -16.74
C GLU A 167 3.88 2.59 -15.97
N GLY A 168 3.43 1.41 -16.40
CA GLY A 168 3.82 0.11 -15.82
C GLY A 168 2.82 -0.46 -14.82
N ARG A 169 1.87 0.31 -14.28
CA ARG A 169 0.92 -0.16 -13.27
C ARG A 169 0.09 -1.37 -13.69
N ASN A 170 -0.17 -1.51 -14.98
CA ASN A 170 -0.97 -2.59 -15.57
C ASN A 170 -0.22 -3.90 -15.80
N LEU A 171 1.10 -3.90 -15.61
CA LEU A 171 1.90 -5.12 -15.74
C LEU A 171 1.51 -6.11 -14.64
N PRO A 172 1.29 -7.41 -14.96
CA PRO A 172 0.77 -8.38 -13.98
C PRO A 172 1.81 -8.85 -12.97
N HIS A 173 3.09 -8.77 -13.33
CA HIS A 173 4.23 -9.17 -12.49
C HIS A 173 4.91 -7.95 -11.90
N ILE A 174 5.82 -8.18 -10.95
CA ILE A 174 6.78 -7.16 -10.51
C ILE A 174 8.07 -7.33 -11.28
N TYR A 175 8.57 -6.21 -11.76
CA TYR A 175 9.83 -6.09 -12.49
C TYR A 175 10.75 -5.10 -11.78
N GLN A 176 12.04 -5.43 -11.75
CA GLN A 176 13.09 -4.64 -11.13
C GLN A 176 13.93 -3.94 -12.20
N VAL A 177 14.32 -2.70 -11.96
CA VAL A 177 15.16 -1.93 -12.90
C VAL A 177 16.52 -2.59 -13.08
N ILE A 178 16.98 -2.65 -14.35
CA ILE A 178 18.31 -3.16 -14.74
C ILE A 178 19.14 -2.17 -15.54
N GLU A 179 18.51 -1.19 -16.18
CA GLU A 179 19.15 -0.09 -16.94
C GLU A 179 18.31 1.20 -16.84
#